data_8094fce1467bc8af4defd20fd24a528a
#
_entry.id   8094fce1467bc8af4defd20fd24a528a
#
_cell.length_a   1.000
_cell.length_b   1.000
_cell.length_c   1.000
_cell.angle_alpha   90.00
_cell.angle_beta   90.00
_cell.angle_gamma   90.00
#
_symmetry.space_group_name_H-M   'P 1'
#
loop_
_entity.id
_entity.type
_entity.pdbx_description
1 polymer ?
#
loop_
_entity_poly.entity_id
_entity_poly.type
_entity_poly.pdbx_seq_one_letter_code
_entity_poly.pdbx_strand_id
1 'polypeptide(L)'
;MKKISYLFLSIFICSLLPVQAEIPIVAYFGIPLEYSNVNRFKEFKEAGFDVSICFYDDTPVDTLLRILDDAQKSGIRLLISSGWVSVQPHVGIPRLKNHPALYGYFLQDEPWPKDIPETTRRYQAMAKQDTKKPTYVNLLPDYGDGMPRDIKMPPYKEYLQQTSTIGLPFISFDFYPIMTSGIRPTWYSCLENIRQESLRTGKPFWAFALCTPHVDYPQPTIEMLRLQVYSDLAYGAQAIEYFTYWTPKPTKEWDFHDGPISQDGQRTKTYDLVKRMNQELHGLLPLFDKAEVQTVNHMR
;
A
#
# COMPACT_ATOMS: atom_id res chain seq x y z
N MET A 1 16.17 -5.18 71.60
CA MET A 1 15.28 -4.61 70.57
C MET A 1 15.82 -4.98 69.19
N LYS A 2 15.20 -5.94 68.51
CA LYS A 2 15.62 -6.38 67.16
C LYS A 2 14.87 -5.51 66.16
N LYS A 3 15.61 -4.76 65.29
CA LYS A 3 15.06 -4.01 64.16
C LYS A 3 14.81 -4.99 63.01
N ILE A 4 13.54 -5.12 62.64
CA ILE A 4 13.13 -5.86 61.43
C ILE A 4 13.13 -4.87 60.28
N SER A 5 14.07 -5.07 59.30
CA SER A 5 14.10 -4.33 58.06
C SER A 5 13.18 -5.04 57.03
N TYR A 6 12.17 -4.36 56.60
CA TYR A 6 11.31 -4.81 55.50
C TYR A 6 11.97 -4.43 54.15
N LEU A 7 12.36 -5.44 53.38
CA LEU A 7 12.82 -5.28 52.02
C LEU A 7 11.60 -5.23 51.09
N PHE A 8 11.26 -4.05 50.59
CA PHE A 8 10.23 -3.92 49.54
C PHE A 8 10.83 -4.34 48.19
N LEU A 9 10.45 -5.52 47.72
CA LEU A 9 10.76 -5.99 46.36
C LEU A 9 9.73 -5.39 45.39
N SER A 10 10.06 -4.29 44.73
CA SER A 10 9.25 -3.72 43.65
C SER A 10 9.35 -4.61 42.43
N ILE A 11 8.35 -5.44 42.17
CA ILE A 11 8.21 -6.19 40.94
C ILE A 11 7.82 -5.19 39.84
N PHE A 12 8.77 -4.79 39.00
CA PHE A 12 8.50 -4.06 37.79
C PHE A 12 7.87 -5.07 36.80
N ILE A 13 6.54 -5.11 36.74
CA ILE A 13 5.86 -5.79 35.62
C ILE A 13 6.06 -4.91 34.40
N CYS A 14 7.09 -5.22 33.63
CA CYS A 14 7.25 -4.70 32.28
C CYS A 14 6.12 -5.31 31.46
N SER A 15 5.02 -4.58 31.29
CA SER A 15 3.98 -4.94 30.33
C SER A 15 4.64 -4.91 28.95
N LEU A 16 4.96 -6.08 28.42
CA LEU A 16 5.29 -6.26 27.03
C LEU A 16 4.00 -5.89 26.23
N LEU A 17 3.86 -4.61 25.91
CA LEU A 17 2.92 -4.23 24.88
C LEU A 17 3.36 -4.98 23.61
N PRO A 18 2.45 -5.65 22.91
CA PRO A 18 2.82 -6.26 21.65
C PRO A 18 3.41 -5.17 20.76
N VAL A 19 4.66 -5.37 20.32
CA VAL A 19 5.28 -4.53 19.30
C VAL A 19 4.40 -4.70 18.07
N GLN A 20 3.57 -3.71 17.80
CA GLN A 20 2.78 -3.72 16.59
C GLN A 20 3.77 -3.56 15.43
N ALA A 21 3.80 -4.51 14.52
CA ALA A 21 4.65 -4.43 13.34
C ALA A 21 4.38 -3.13 12.59
N GLU A 22 5.42 -2.43 12.16
CA GLU A 22 5.29 -1.17 11.44
C GLU A 22 4.94 -1.39 9.94
N ILE A 23 4.98 -2.64 9.45
CA ILE A 23 4.61 -3.02 8.08
C ILE A 23 3.09 -2.89 7.90
N PRO A 24 2.60 -1.88 7.17
CA PRO A 24 1.17 -1.69 6.99
C PRO A 24 0.59 -2.65 5.93
N ILE A 25 -0.66 -3.07 6.15
CA ILE A 25 -1.47 -3.71 5.13
C ILE A 25 -2.36 -2.63 4.52
N VAL A 26 -2.18 -2.39 3.24
CA VAL A 26 -2.75 -1.25 2.51
C VAL A 26 -3.75 -1.75 1.48
N ALA A 27 -4.83 -1.01 1.25
CA ALA A 27 -5.75 -1.30 0.16
C ALA A 27 -5.87 -0.13 -0.81
N TYR A 28 -5.61 -0.43 -2.07
CA TYR A 28 -5.87 0.47 -3.21
C TYR A 28 -7.34 0.41 -3.59
N PHE A 29 -7.89 1.48 -4.14
CA PHE A 29 -9.33 1.67 -4.29
C PHE A 29 -10.04 1.30 -2.99
N GLY A 30 -9.78 2.08 -1.96
CA GLY A 30 -10.39 1.93 -0.65
C GLY A 30 -11.89 2.28 -0.67
N ILE A 31 -12.40 2.89 0.40
CA ILE A 31 -13.83 3.19 0.51
C ILE A 31 -14.16 4.41 -0.33
N PRO A 32 -15.12 4.35 -1.31
CA PRO A 32 -15.55 5.49 -2.09
C PRO A 32 -16.19 6.58 -1.23
N LEU A 33 -16.21 7.83 -1.73
CA LEU A 33 -16.71 8.99 -1.01
C LEU A 33 -18.11 8.80 -0.44
N GLU A 34 -19.03 8.30 -1.26
CA GLU A 34 -20.43 8.10 -0.91
C GLU A 34 -20.67 7.04 0.18
N TYR A 35 -19.70 6.16 0.38
CA TYR A 35 -19.74 5.13 1.41
C TYR A 35 -18.85 5.44 2.62
N SER A 36 -18.08 6.52 2.58
CA SER A 36 -17.12 6.87 3.63
C SER A 36 -17.81 7.28 4.93
N ASN A 37 -17.84 6.34 5.88
CA ASN A 37 -18.39 6.52 7.23
C ASN A 37 -17.76 5.54 8.22
N VAL A 38 -18.00 5.77 9.52
CA VAL A 38 -17.44 4.97 10.62
C VAL A 38 -17.69 3.46 10.45
N ASN A 39 -18.89 3.05 10.02
CA ASN A 39 -19.22 1.63 9.92
C ASN A 39 -18.42 0.95 8.80
N ARG A 40 -18.26 1.61 7.66
CA ARG A 40 -17.44 1.11 6.56
C ARG A 40 -15.95 1.07 6.91
N PHE A 41 -15.45 2.04 7.65
CA PHE A 41 -14.06 1.98 8.15
C PHE A 41 -13.86 0.87 9.20
N LYS A 42 -14.85 0.58 10.05
CA LYS A 42 -14.82 -0.59 10.94
C LYS A 42 -14.81 -1.90 10.15
N GLU A 43 -15.62 -2.01 9.10
CA GLU A 43 -15.63 -3.16 8.20
C GLU A 43 -14.28 -3.35 7.50
N PHE A 44 -13.66 -2.27 7.06
CA PHE A 44 -12.32 -2.26 6.50
C PHE A 44 -11.27 -2.76 7.51
N LYS A 45 -11.35 -2.27 8.77
CA LYS A 45 -10.47 -2.73 9.86
C LYS A 45 -10.71 -4.20 10.20
N GLU A 46 -11.96 -4.66 10.18
CA GLU A 46 -12.30 -6.07 10.40
C GLU A 46 -11.67 -7.00 9.35
N ALA A 47 -11.52 -6.53 8.11
CA ALA A 47 -10.80 -7.25 7.06
C ALA A 47 -9.26 -7.26 7.26
N GLY A 48 -8.76 -6.60 8.31
CA GLY A 48 -7.34 -6.60 8.69
C GLY A 48 -6.48 -5.56 7.98
N PHE A 49 -7.07 -4.55 7.36
CA PHE A 49 -6.32 -3.45 6.74
C PHE A 49 -5.97 -2.35 7.75
N ASP A 50 -4.87 -1.64 7.50
CA ASP A 50 -4.37 -0.53 8.32
C ASP A 50 -4.48 0.82 7.61
N VAL A 51 -4.31 0.84 6.29
CA VAL A 51 -4.29 2.05 5.46
C VAL A 51 -5.19 1.86 4.23
N SER A 52 -6.05 2.83 3.99
CA SER A 52 -6.90 2.90 2.80
C SER A 52 -6.41 3.97 1.85
N ILE A 53 -6.11 3.63 0.60
CA ILE A 53 -5.86 4.60 -0.47
C ILE A 53 -7.20 5.01 -1.06
N CYS A 54 -7.54 6.27 -0.87
CA CYS A 54 -8.85 6.81 -1.22
C CYS A 54 -8.73 7.92 -2.28
N PHE A 55 -9.58 7.85 -3.28
CA PHE A 55 -9.65 8.79 -4.40
C PHE A 55 -10.86 9.71 -4.20
N TYR A 56 -10.58 10.95 -3.78
CA TYR A 56 -11.59 11.96 -3.40
C TYR A 56 -11.39 13.28 -4.17
N ASP A 57 -11.32 13.21 -5.49
CA ASP A 57 -10.76 14.26 -6.34
C ASP A 57 -11.32 15.67 -6.07
N ASP A 58 -12.58 15.95 -6.30
CA ASP A 58 -13.17 17.29 -6.13
C ASP A 58 -13.81 17.51 -4.74
N THR A 59 -13.49 16.64 -3.77
CA THR A 59 -14.09 16.69 -2.44
C THR A 59 -13.57 17.88 -1.64
N PRO A 60 -14.46 18.74 -1.08
CA PRO A 60 -14.05 19.86 -0.24
C PRO A 60 -13.20 19.44 0.96
N VAL A 61 -12.20 20.24 1.32
CA VAL A 61 -11.25 19.93 2.41
C VAL A 61 -11.97 19.66 3.75
N ASP A 62 -13.07 20.37 4.04
CA ASP A 62 -13.86 20.15 5.26
C ASP A 62 -14.54 18.77 5.27
N THR A 63 -14.94 18.28 4.09
CA THR A 63 -15.46 16.93 3.95
C THR A 63 -14.34 15.89 4.12
N LEU A 64 -13.14 16.15 3.59
CA LEU A 64 -11.97 15.28 3.81
C LEU A 64 -11.62 15.19 5.29
N LEU A 65 -11.66 16.30 6.05
CA LEU A 65 -11.43 16.30 7.49
C LEU A 65 -12.47 15.45 8.24
N ARG A 66 -13.77 15.56 7.90
CA ARG A 66 -14.82 14.73 8.49
C ARG A 66 -14.60 13.24 8.19
N ILE A 67 -14.18 12.90 6.97
CA ILE A 67 -13.86 11.51 6.61
C ILE A 67 -12.65 10.98 7.40
N LEU A 68 -11.64 11.81 7.59
CA LEU A 68 -10.49 11.49 8.44
C LEU A 68 -10.90 11.28 9.90
N ASP A 69 -11.82 12.08 10.44
CA ASP A 69 -12.39 11.87 11.78
C ASP A 69 -13.09 10.50 11.90
N ASP A 70 -13.85 10.10 10.89
CA ASP A 70 -14.53 8.80 10.87
C ASP A 70 -13.55 7.63 10.73
N ALA A 71 -12.50 7.78 9.94
CA ALA A 71 -11.41 6.82 9.85
C ALA A 71 -10.67 6.69 11.20
N GLN A 72 -10.39 7.81 11.88
CA GLN A 72 -9.75 7.83 13.21
C GLN A 72 -10.55 7.06 14.24
N LYS A 73 -11.87 7.28 14.30
CA LYS A 73 -12.77 6.55 15.23
C LYS A 73 -12.74 5.04 15.01
N SER A 74 -12.31 4.60 13.85
CA SER A 74 -12.22 3.19 13.45
C SER A 74 -10.80 2.62 13.51
N GLY A 75 -9.81 3.44 13.89
CA GLY A 75 -8.40 3.04 13.94
C GLY A 75 -7.77 2.80 12.55
N ILE A 76 -8.30 3.46 11.52
CA ILE A 76 -7.80 3.40 10.14
C ILE A 76 -7.11 4.71 9.78
N ARG A 77 -6.06 4.61 8.97
CA ARG A 77 -5.39 5.77 8.39
C ARG A 77 -5.67 5.84 6.88
N LEU A 78 -5.69 7.06 6.36
CA LEU A 78 -5.98 7.30 4.94
C LEU A 78 -4.76 7.86 4.23
N LEU A 79 -4.49 7.34 3.03
CA LEU A 79 -3.64 7.92 2.03
C LEU A 79 -4.57 8.56 0.99
N ILE A 80 -4.57 9.90 0.92
CA ILE A 80 -5.60 10.64 0.19
C ILE A 80 -5.08 11.08 -1.18
N SER A 81 -5.81 10.71 -2.23
CA SER A 81 -5.78 11.35 -3.54
C SER A 81 -6.84 12.44 -3.59
N SER A 82 -6.44 13.68 -3.88
CA SER A 82 -7.35 14.81 -4.08
C SER A 82 -6.63 15.92 -4.82
N GLY A 83 -7.36 16.69 -5.63
CA GLY A 83 -6.85 17.91 -6.26
C GLY A 83 -6.29 18.92 -5.25
N TRP A 84 -6.80 18.94 -4.01
CA TRP A 84 -6.28 19.78 -2.92
C TRP A 84 -4.88 19.40 -2.45
N VAL A 85 -4.46 18.15 -2.62
CA VAL A 85 -3.12 17.71 -2.23
C VAL A 85 -2.14 17.67 -3.41
N SER A 86 -2.61 17.31 -4.60
CA SER A 86 -1.73 17.09 -5.76
C SER A 86 -1.66 18.29 -6.73
N VAL A 87 -2.72 19.11 -6.80
CA VAL A 87 -2.80 20.29 -7.70
C VAL A 87 -2.66 21.61 -6.91
N GLN A 88 -3.30 21.69 -5.73
CA GLN A 88 -3.26 22.87 -4.86
C GLN A 88 -2.66 22.54 -3.48
N PRO A 89 -1.42 21.99 -3.42
CA PRO A 89 -0.84 21.49 -2.18
C PRO A 89 -0.69 22.59 -1.11
N HIS A 90 -0.47 23.83 -1.49
CA HIS A 90 -0.35 24.99 -0.58
C HIS A 90 -1.67 25.36 0.12
N VAL A 91 -2.82 24.89 -0.39
CA VAL A 91 -4.15 25.09 0.21
C VAL A 91 -4.55 23.88 1.06
N GLY A 92 -4.50 22.69 0.49
CA GLY A 92 -5.05 21.48 1.13
C GLY A 92 -4.14 20.89 2.19
N ILE A 93 -2.84 20.71 1.91
CA ILE A 93 -1.92 20.04 2.82
C ILE A 93 -1.82 20.73 4.19
N PRO A 94 -1.68 22.08 4.30
CA PRO A 94 -1.63 22.75 5.60
C PRO A 94 -2.84 22.48 6.50
N ARG A 95 -4.01 22.22 5.92
CA ARG A 95 -5.24 21.93 6.65
C ARG A 95 -5.35 20.46 7.08
N LEU A 96 -4.76 19.52 6.31
CA LEU A 96 -4.87 18.10 6.51
C LEU A 96 -3.70 17.50 7.32
N LYS A 97 -2.48 18.02 7.17
CA LYS A 97 -1.23 17.38 7.62
C LYS A 97 -1.15 17.01 9.09
N ASN A 98 -1.86 17.71 9.95
CA ASN A 98 -1.83 17.45 11.40
C ASN A 98 -2.88 16.43 11.84
N HIS A 99 -3.74 15.95 10.93
CA HIS A 99 -4.77 15.00 11.29
C HIS A 99 -4.16 13.61 11.59
N PRO A 100 -4.48 12.98 12.75
CA PRO A 100 -3.84 11.72 13.16
C PRO A 100 -4.17 10.54 12.23
N ALA A 101 -5.36 10.53 11.62
CA ALA A 101 -5.76 9.51 10.66
C ALA A 101 -5.20 9.75 9.23
N LEU A 102 -4.53 10.87 8.96
CA LEU A 102 -3.84 11.04 7.69
C LEU A 102 -2.54 10.25 7.69
N TYR A 103 -2.44 9.24 6.83
CA TYR A 103 -1.21 8.49 6.61
C TYR A 103 -0.26 9.27 5.69
N GLY A 104 -0.76 9.73 4.55
CA GLY A 104 0.02 10.43 3.54
C GLY A 104 -0.84 10.92 2.37
N TYR A 105 -0.17 11.26 1.29
CA TYR A 105 -0.73 11.89 0.10
C TYR A 105 -0.45 11.07 -1.14
N PHE A 106 -1.47 10.77 -1.93
CA PHE A 106 -1.32 10.13 -3.23
C PHE A 106 -1.01 11.20 -4.29
N LEU A 107 0.06 11.01 -5.03
CA LEU A 107 0.46 11.93 -6.07
C LEU A 107 0.12 11.41 -7.47
N GLN A 108 0.51 10.19 -7.79
CA GLN A 108 0.40 9.64 -9.13
C GLN A 108 0.48 8.12 -9.16
N ASP A 109 -0.24 7.54 -10.10
CA ASP A 109 -0.16 6.15 -10.48
C ASP A 109 0.68 6.02 -11.76
N GLU A 110 1.56 5.04 -11.79
CA GLU A 110 2.33 4.57 -12.95
C GLU A 110 2.93 5.69 -13.84
N PRO A 111 3.78 6.59 -13.30
CA PRO A 111 4.40 7.62 -14.14
C PRO A 111 5.29 6.99 -15.22
N TRP A 112 5.05 7.37 -16.48
CA TRP A 112 5.94 7.01 -17.59
C TRP A 112 7.25 7.78 -17.48
N PRO A 113 8.35 7.33 -18.11
CA PRO A 113 9.62 8.04 -18.09
C PRO A 113 9.52 9.52 -18.45
N LYS A 114 8.66 9.86 -19.41
CA LYS A 114 8.39 11.25 -19.82
C LYS A 114 7.72 12.11 -18.73
N ASP A 115 7.01 11.47 -17.79
CA ASP A 115 6.25 12.15 -16.73
C ASP A 115 7.12 12.45 -15.50
N ILE A 116 8.27 11.79 -15.35
CA ILE A 116 9.15 11.91 -14.19
C ILE A 116 9.52 13.36 -13.85
N PRO A 117 9.86 14.24 -14.80
CA PRO A 117 10.16 15.63 -14.49
C PRO A 117 8.99 16.37 -13.86
N GLU A 118 7.77 16.18 -14.36
CA GLU A 118 6.57 16.81 -13.81
C GLU A 118 6.16 16.19 -12.47
N THR A 119 6.26 14.87 -12.34
CA THR A 119 6.04 14.17 -11.07
C THR A 119 7.00 14.70 -10.00
N THR A 120 8.28 14.89 -10.35
CA THR A 120 9.29 15.47 -9.45
C THR A 120 8.91 16.87 -9.03
N ARG A 121 8.49 17.72 -9.95
CA ARG A 121 8.06 19.10 -9.65
C ARG A 121 6.87 19.13 -8.68
N ARG A 122 5.88 18.26 -8.93
CA ARG A 122 4.69 18.14 -8.07
C ARG A 122 5.05 17.59 -6.70
N TYR A 123 5.87 16.55 -6.63
CA TYR A 123 6.40 16.02 -5.37
C TYR A 123 7.08 17.11 -4.53
N GLN A 124 7.97 17.88 -5.13
CA GLN A 124 8.66 18.98 -4.44
C GLN A 124 7.71 20.07 -3.93
N ALA A 125 6.65 20.36 -4.69
CA ALA A 125 5.62 21.32 -4.25
C ALA A 125 4.86 20.80 -3.02
N MET A 126 4.56 19.49 -2.96
CA MET A 126 3.92 18.86 -1.80
C MET A 126 4.88 18.78 -0.60
N ALA A 127 6.12 18.34 -0.82
CA ALA A 127 7.14 18.23 0.23
C ALA A 127 7.46 19.58 0.91
N LYS A 128 7.31 20.71 0.21
CA LYS A 128 7.41 22.05 0.81
C LYS A 128 6.32 22.33 1.85
N GLN A 129 5.16 21.66 1.76
CA GLN A 129 4.03 21.85 2.67
C GLN A 129 4.07 20.92 3.86
N ASP A 130 4.58 19.71 3.66
CA ASP A 130 4.71 18.69 4.70
C ASP A 130 5.90 17.76 4.40
N THR A 131 6.84 17.68 5.33
CA THR A 131 8.02 16.78 5.27
C THR A 131 7.85 15.51 6.13
N LYS A 132 6.74 15.40 6.87
CA LYS A 132 6.54 14.31 7.84
C LYS A 132 5.69 13.18 7.28
N LYS A 133 4.66 13.52 6.50
CA LYS A 133 3.77 12.53 5.89
C LYS A 133 4.32 12.12 4.52
N PRO A 134 4.29 10.82 4.18
CA PRO A 134 4.79 10.37 2.89
C PRO A 134 3.93 10.85 1.72
N THR A 135 4.58 11.17 0.62
CA THR A 135 3.95 11.27 -0.68
C THR A 135 4.15 9.96 -1.43
N TYR A 136 3.06 9.42 -1.93
CA TYR A 136 2.98 8.11 -2.56
C TYR A 136 2.92 8.26 -4.10
N VAL A 137 3.71 7.46 -4.77
CA VAL A 137 3.65 7.21 -6.22
C VAL A 137 3.76 5.71 -6.41
N ASN A 138 2.84 5.11 -7.14
CA ASN A 138 2.97 3.74 -7.58
C ASN A 138 3.75 3.68 -8.89
N LEU A 139 4.72 2.79 -9.02
CA LEU A 139 5.58 2.66 -10.19
C LEU A 139 5.07 1.56 -11.13
N LEU A 140 5.31 1.74 -12.43
CA LEU A 140 5.04 0.73 -13.44
C LEU A 140 5.74 -0.59 -13.12
N PRO A 141 5.10 -1.73 -13.39
CA PRO A 141 5.72 -3.06 -13.29
C PRO A 141 6.62 -3.38 -14.49
N ASP A 142 7.47 -4.40 -14.34
CA ASP A 142 8.22 -4.99 -15.46
C ASP A 142 7.44 -6.15 -16.07
N TYR A 143 6.50 -5.86 -16.92
CA TYR A 143 5.79 -6.90 -17.68
C TYR A 143 6.56 -7.40 -18.91
N GLY A 144 7.78 -6.91 -19.16
CA GLY A 144 8.58 -7.27 -20.32
C GLY A 144 7.84 -6.97 -21.63
N ASP A 145 7.65 -8.00 -22.48
CA ASP A 145 6.95 -7.86 -23.76
C ASP A 145 5.45 -7.49 -23.62
N GLY A 146 4.90 -7.53 -22.41
CA GLY A 146 3.53 -7.10 -22.14
C GLY A 146 3.34 -5.58 -22.09
N MET A 147 4.42 -4.79 -22.09
CA MET A 147 4.34 -3.34 -22.15
C MET A 147 3.92 -2.85 -23.54
N PRO A 148 3.15 -1.73 -23.66
CA PRO A 148 2.78 -1.17 -24.96
C PRO A 148 4.01 -0.85 -25.81
N ARG A 149 4.03 -1.32 -27.06
CA ARG A 149 5.20 -1.21 -27.95
C ARG A 149 5.47 0.19 -28.50
N ASP A 150 4.48 1.05 -28.48
CA ASP A 150 4.54 2.45 -28.93
C ASP A 150 5.22 3.37 -27.89
N ILE A 151 5.41 2.88 -26.68
CA ILE A 151 6.08 3.60 -25.62
C ILE A 151 7.48 3.01 -25.44
N LYS A 152 8.50 3.83 -25.72
CA LYS A 152 9.89 3.44 -25.48
C LYS A 152 10.16 3.43 -23.95
N MET A 153 9.96 2.29 -23.34
CA MET A 153 10.45 2.04 -21.98
C MET A 153 11.95 1.77 -22.01
N PRO A 154 12.74 2.41 -21.14
CA PRO A 154 14.12 1.99 -20.93
C PRO A 154 14.13 0.60 -20.25
N PRO A 155 15.29 -0.07 -20.16
CA PRO A 155 15.42 -1.24 -19.30
C PRO A 155 14.89 -0.95 -17.89
N TYR A 156 14.17 -1.90 -17.29
CA TYR A 156 13.42 -1.64 -16.04
C TYR A 156 14.31 -1.09 -14.91
N LYS A 157 15.53 -1.58 -14.79
CA LYS A 157 16.52 -1.05 -13.84
C LYS A 157 16.82 0.44 -14.05
N GLU A 158 16.89 0.88 -15.30
CA GLU A 158 17.09 2.30 -15.63
C GLU A 158 15.86 3.13 -15.30
N TYR A 159 14.64 2.62 -15.54
CA TYR A 159 13.39 3.24 -15.13
C TYR A 159 13.35 3.46 -13.59
N LEU A 160 13.72 2.43 -12.81
CA LEU A 160 13.80 2.54 -11.35
C LEU A 160 14.83 3.60 -10.90
N GLN A 161 15.98 3.66 -11.56
CA GLN A 161 16.99 4.69 -11.27
C GLN A 161 16.48 6.10 -11.60
N GLN A 162 15.77 6.28 -12.72
CA GLN A 162 15.14 7.56 -13.07
C GLN A 162 14.09 7.95 -12.04
N THR A 163 13.19 7.04 -11.64
CA THR A 163 12.15 7.33 -10.64
C THR A 163 12.74 7.62 -9.25
N SER A 164 13.88 7.04 -8.90
CA SER A 164 14.54 7.32 -7.62
C SER A 164 14.97 8.78 -7.46
N THR A 165 15.15 9.51 -8.59
CA THR A 165 15.48 10.95 -8.61
C THR A 165 14.32 11.85 -8.13
N ILE A 166 13.08 11.36 -8.13
CA ILE A 166 11.92 12.09 -7.62
C ILE A 166 12.12 12.42 -6.13
N GLY A 167 12.77 11.52 -5.37
CA GLY A 167 13.01 11.70 -3.95
C GLY A 167 11.95 11.07 -3.03
N LEU A 168 11.15 10.15 -3.55
CA LEU A 168 10.10 9.44 -2.79
C LEU A 168 10.69 8.73 -1.56
N PRO A 169 9.90 8.58 -0.47
CA PRO A 169 10.37 7.96 0.77
C PRO A 169 10.47 6.43 0.69
N PHE A 170 9.77 5.80 -0.22
CA PHE A 170 9.78 4.36 -0.49
C PHE A 170 9.50 4.10 -1.98
N ILE A 171 9.68 2.87 -2.42
CA ILE A 171 9.35 2.38 -3.75
C ILE A 171 8.03 1.61 -3.62
N SER A 172 6.97 2.02 -4.30
CA SER A 172 5.76 1.21 -4.47
C SER A 172 5.65 0.80 -5.93
N PHE A 173 5.28 -0.44 -6.18
CA PHE A 173 5.05 -0.95 -7.54
C PHE A 173 3.97 -2.02 -7.51
N ASP A 174 3.22 -2.13 -8.59
CA ASP A 174 2.27 -3.21 -8.78
C ASP A 174 2.77 -4.21 -9.81
N PHE A 175 2.73 -5.48 -9.44
CA PHE A 175 3.00 -6.59 -10.35
C PHE A 175 2.02 -7.72 -10.05
N TYR A 176 1.21 -8.08 -11.01
CA TYR A 176 0.22 -9.13 -10.87
C TYR A 176 0.67 -10.40 -11.58
N PRO A 177 1.28 -11.36 -10.85
CA PRO A 177 1.99 -12.47 -11.46
C PRO A 177 1.08 -13.59 -11.97
N ILE A 178 -0.12 -13.75 -11.40
CA ILE A 178 -0.95 -14.94 -11.63
C ILE A 178 -2.03 -14.61 -12.65
N MET A 179 -1.96 -15.24 -13.80
CA MET A 179 -2.92 -15.14 -14.91
C MET A 179 -3.62 -16.48 -15.14
N THR A 180 -4.73 -16.49 -15.88
CA THR A 180 -5.40 -17.70 -16.33
C THR A 180 -4.47 -18.60 -17.17
N SER A 181 -3.49 -18.00 -17.86
CA SER A 181 -2.48 -18.72 -18.67
C SER A 181 -1.28 -19.24 -17.85
N GLY A 182 -1.18 -18.93 -16.55
CA GLY A 182 -0.08 -19.29 -15.68
C GLY A 182 0.60 -18.13 -15.00
N ILE A 183 1.81 -18.32 -14.50
CA ILE A 183 2.58 -17.29 -13.79
C ILE A 183 3.44 -16.53 -14.80
N ARG A 184 3.42 -15.19 -14.72
CA ARG A 184 4.27 -14.31 -15.54
C ARG A 184 5.76 -14.61 -15.32
N PRO A 185 6.53 -14.88 -16.38
CA PRO A 185 7.92 -15.31 -16.25
C PRO A 185 8.85 -14.20 -15.69
N THR A 186 8.47 -12.93 -15.85
CA THR A 186 9.27 -11.77 -15.39
C THR A 186 9.05 -11.41 -13.91
N TRP A 187 8.16 -12.11 -13.19
CA TRP A 187 7.82 -11.75 -11.82
C TRP A 187 9.01 -11.68 -10.88
N TYR A 188 9.75 -12.78 -10.77
CA TYR A 188 10.89 -12.83 -9.85
C TYR A 188 12.05 -11.93 -10.28
N SER A 189 12.23 -11.69 -11.58
CA SER A 189 13.20 -10.72 -12.05
C SER A 189 12.79 -9.27 -11.74
N CYS A 190 11.48 -8.97 -11.78
CA CYS A 190 10.96 -7.68 -11.34
C CYS A 190 11.21 -7.47 -9.83
N LEU A 191 10.83 -8.44 -8.99
CA LEU A 191 11.09 -8.40 -7.55
C LEU A 191 12.58 -8.21 -7.23
N GLU A 192 13.46 -8.90 -7.97
CA GLU A 192 14.91 -8.76 -7.79
C GLU A 192 15.41 -7.36 -8.17
N ASN A 193 14.91 -6.78 -9.26
CA ASN A 193 15.23 -5.40 -9.64
C ASN A 193 14.79 -4.39 -8.57
N ILE A 194 13.58 -4.56 -8.01
CA ILE A 194 13.05 -3.72 -6.92
C ILE A 194 13.89 -3.87 -5.66
N ARG A 195 14.22 -5.11 -5.25
CA ARG A 195 15.08 -5.37 -4.09
C ARG A 195 16.46 -4.71 -4.25
N GLN A 196 17.10 -4.86 -5.41
CA GLN A 196 18.37 -4.22 -5.70
C GLN A 196 18.28 -2.70 -5.64
N GLU A 197 17.23 -2.10 -6.16
CA GLU A 197 17.01 -0.66 -6.09
C GLU A 197 16.75 -0.18 -4.66
N SER A 198 15.99 -0.96 -3.88
CA SER A 198 15.77 -0.73 -2.45
C SER A 198 17.10 -0.70 -1.68
N LEU A 199 17.96 -1.71 -1.85
CA LEU A 199 19.29 -1.75 -1.26
C LEU A 199 20.18 -0.59 -1.72
N ARG A 200 20.18 -0.27 -3.02
CA ARG A 200 20.99 0.82 -3.58
C ARG A 200 20.62 2.19 -3.01
N THR A 201 19.34 2.41 -2.76
CA THR A 201 18.81 3.71 -2.30
C THR A 201 18.64 3.79 -0.78
N GLY A 202 18.70 2.66 -0.08
CA GLY A 202 18.37 2.57 1.35
C GLY A 202 16.87 2.84 1.64
N LYS A 203 16.00 2.71 0.64
CA LYS A 203 14.57 2.95 0.78
C LYS A 203 13.81 1.62 0.85
N PRO A 204 12.82 1.48 1.75
CA PRO A 204 11.95 0.31 1.75
C PRO A 204 11.11 0.26 0.47
N PHE A 205 10.59 -0.91 0.14
CA PHE A 205 9.62 -1.04 -0.94
C PHE A 205 8.31 -1.65 -0.46
N TRP A 206 7.24 -1.32 -1.17
CA TRP A 206 5.89 -1.79 -1.02
C TRP A 206 5.49 -2.58 -2.25
N ALA A 207 4.76 -3.67 -2.08
CA ALA A 207 4.40 -4.56 -3.18
C ALA A 207 2.91 -4.92 -3.15
N PHE A 208 2.34 -5.08 -4.34
CA PHE A 208 0.92 -5.39 -4.53
C PHE A 208 0.65 -6.88 -4.63
N ALA A 209 -0.45 -7.30 -3.99
CA ALA A 209 -1.12 -8.56 -4.24
C ALA A 209 -2.47 -8.30 -4.91
N LEU A 210 -2.75 -9.00 -6.00
CA LEU A 210 -4.02 -8.91 -6.70
C LEU A 210 -5.08 -9.76 -6.02
N CYS A 211 -6.22 -9.14 -5.66
CA CYS A 211 -7.37 -9.83 -5.10
C CYS A 211 -8.70 -9.53 -5.82
N THR A 212 -8.69 -8.69 -6.84
CA THR A 212 -9.88 -8.36 -7.64
C THR A 212 -9.71 -8.90 -9.06
N PRO A 213 -10.49 -9.91 -9.45
CA PRO A 213 -10.41 -10.50 -10.79
C PRO A 213 -10.84 -9.49 -11.86
N HIS A 214 -10.18 -9.57 -13.00
CA HIS A 214 -10.50 -8.79 -14.20
C HIS A 214 -9.69 -9.32 -15.40
N VAL A 215 -10.23 -9.23 -16.59
CA VAL A 215 -9.61 -9.67 -17.85
C VAL A 215 -9.02 -11.09 -17.71
N ASP A 216 -7.70 -11.23 -17.80
CA ASP A 216 -6.98 -12.51 -17.70
C ASP A 216 -6.56 -12.87 -16.26
N TYR A 217 -6.95 -12.07 -15.27
CA TYR A 217 -6.65 -12.36 -13.88
C TYR A 217 -7.79 -13.14 -13.22
N PRO A 218 -7.52 -14.37 -12.75
CA PRO A 218 -8.55 -15.28 -12.24
C PRO A 218 -9.09 -14.84 -10.87
N GLN A 219 -10.23 -15.45 -10.48
CA GLN A 219 -10.74 -15.36 -9.11
C GLN A 219 -9.66 -15.83 -8.13
N PRO A 220 -9.28 -15.02 -7.12
CA PRO A 220 -8.23 -15.37 -6.20
C PRO A 220 -8.60 -16.57 -5.31
N THR A 221 -7.59 -17.37 -4.97
CA THR A 221 -7.66 -18.37 -3.90
C THR A 221 -6.70 -17.98 -2.79
N ILE A 222 -6.80 -18.62 -1.63
CA ILE A 222 -5.87 -18.34 -0.52
C ILE A 222 -4.43 -18.70 -0.90
N GLU A 223 -4.22 -19.73 -1.70
CA GLU A 223 -2.91 -20.16 -2.18
C GLU A 223 -2.30 -19.12 -3.12
N MET A 224 -3.12 -18.53 -4.00
CA MET A 224 -2.70 -17.45 -4.89
C MET A 224 -2.31 -16.18 -4.11
N LEU A 225 -3.08 -15.80 -3.09
CA LEU A 225 -2.74 -14.68 -2.22
C LEU A 225 -1.46 -14.95 -1.43
N ARG A 226 -1.33 -16.16 -0.83
CA ARG A 226 -0.11 -16.56 -0.10
C ARG A 226 1.12 -16.53 -1.01
N LEU A 227 1.00 -17.05 -2.24
CA LEU A 227 2.11 -17.07 -3.17
C LEU A 227 2.61 -15.64 -3.48
N GLN A 228 1.71 -14.69 -3.73
CA GLN A 228 2.06 -13.29 -3.97
C GLN A 228 2.69 -12.67 -2.72
N VAL A 229 1.95 -12.63 -1.63
CA VAL A 229 2.34 -11.93 -0.41
C VAL A 229 3.63 -12.48 0.19
N TYR A 230 3.79 -13.81 0.27
CA TYR A 230 5.00 -14.39 0.84
C TYR A 230 6.21 -14.26 -0.08
N SER A 231 6.02 -14.20 -1.40
CA SER A 231 7.11 -13.85 -2.31
C SER A 231 7.56 -12.41 -2.10
N ASP A 232 6.62 -11.47 -2.01
CA ASP A 232 6.93 -10.06 -1.77
C ASP A 232 7.70 -9.86 -0.45
N LEU A 233 7.25 -10.51 0.63
CA LEU A 233 7.94 -10.49 1.93
C LEU A 233 9.32 -11.17 1.87
N ALA A 234 9.45 -12.28 1.14
CA ALA A 234 10.72 -12.99 0.98
C ALA A 234 11.76 -12.13 0.23
N TYR A 235 11.32 -11.23 -0.63
CA TYR A 235 12.18 -10.24 -1.28
C TYR A 235 12.41 -8.98 -0.45
N GLY A 236 11.70 -8.80 0.68
CA GLY A 236 11.94 -7.72 1.65
C GLY A 236 10.90 -6.60 1.61
N ALA A 237 9.70 -6.84 1.10
CA ALA A 237 8.63 -5.85 1.12
C ALA A 237 8.33 -5.37 2.55
N GLN A 238 8.18 -4.04 2.72
CA GLN A 238 7.88 -3.37 3.99
C GLN A 238 6.46 -2.77 4.00
N ALA A 239 5.64 -3.13 3.06
CA ALA A 239 4.18 -3.04 3.06
C ALA A 239 3.60 -4.01 2.04
N ILE A 240 2.41 -4.51 2.34
CA ILE A 240 1.61 -5.29 1.39
C ILE A 240 0.41 -4.44 0.99
N GLU A 241 0.26 -4.26 -0.30
CA GLU A 241 -0.83 -3.51 -0.90
C GLU A 241 -1.76 -4.46 -1.64
N TYR A 242 -3.06 -4.22 -1.56
CA TYR A 242 -4.03 -5.02 -2.30
C TYR A 242 -4.71 -4.22 -3.39
N PHE A 243 -4.72 -4.73 -4.60
CA PHE A 243 -5.59 -4.27 -5.67
C PHE A 243 -6.79 -5.22 -5.76
N THR A 244 -7.97 -4.84 -5.26
CA THR A 244 -8.45 -3.64 -4.59
C THR A 244 -9.24 -4.01 -3.32
N TYR A 245 -9.69 -3.02 -2.51
CA TYR A 245 -10.69 -3.30 -1.47
C TYR A 245 -12.13 -3.18 -2.01
N TRP A 246 -12.41 -2.06 -2.68
CA TRP A 246 -13.69 -1.83 -3.33
C TRP A 246 -13.58 -2.16 -4.81
N THR A 247 -14.48 -2.99 -5.32
CA THR A 247 -14.46 -3.38 -6.74
C THR A 247 -14.70 -2.15 -7.62
N PRO A 248 -13.77 -1.77 -8.50
CA PRO A 248 -13.95 -0.65 -9.40
C PRO A 248 -15.11 -0.90 -10.37
N LYS A 249 -15.71 0.16 -10.89
CA LYS A 249 -16.71 0.05 -11.94
C LYS A 249 -16.04 -0.49 -13.21
N PRO A 250 -16.68 -1.44 -13.92
CA PRO A 250 -16.15 -1.95 -15.17
C PRO A 250 -16.10 -0.84 -16.23
N THR A 251 -15.14 -0.96 -17.12
CA THR A 251 -14.99 -0.12 -18.31
C THR A 251 -15.13 -0.98 -19.57
N LYS A 252 -14.87 -0.43 -20.75
CA LYS A 252 -14.79 -1.23 -21.97
C LYS A 252 -13.60 -2.18 -22.02
N GLU A 253 -12.53 -1.83 -21.28
CA GLU A 253 -11.23 -2.50 -21.28
C GLU A 253 -11.06 -3.40 -20.05
N TRP A 254 -11.76 -3.09 -18.96
CA TRP A 254 -11.59 -3.72 -17.65
C TRP A 254 -12.95 -4.16 -17.09
N ASP A 255 -13.13 -5.44 -16.90
CA ASP A 255 -14.36 -6.06 -16.39
C ASP A 255 -14.27 -6.40 -14.89
N PHE A 256 -13.74 -5.49 -14.08
CA PHE A 256 -13.57 -5.69 -12.64
C PHE A 256 -14.81 -6.28 -11.96
N HIS A 257 -14.64 -7.37 -11.23
CA HIS A 257 -15.71 -8.05 -10.50
C HIS A 257 -15.17 -8.75 -9.24
N ASP A 258 -16.05 -9.17 -8.35
CA ASP A 258 -15.79 -10.03 -7.20
C ASP A 258 -14.57 -9.66 -6.34
N GLY A 259 -14.17 -8.39 -6.29
CA GLY A 259 -13.25 -7.90 -5.27
C GLY A 259 -13.87 -8.00 -3.86
N PRO A 260 -13.14 -7.70 -2.77
CA PRO A 260 -13.63 -7.86 -1.40
C PRO A 260 -14.99 -7.21 -1.12
N ILE A 261 -15.18 -5.99 -1.58
CA ILE A 261 -16.48 -5.30 -1.57
C ILE A 261 -16.93 -5.10 -3.01
N SER A 262 -18.16 -5.49 -3.32
CA SER A 262 -18.77 -5.27 -4.63
C SER A 262 -18.98 -3.78 -4.92
N GLN A 263 -19.32 -3.44 -6.16
CA GLN A 263 -19.56 -2.06 -6.58
C GLN A 263 -20.72 -1.38 -5.83
N ASP A 264 -21.73 -2.17 -5.42
CA ASP A 264 -22.88 -1.73 -4.64
C ASP A 264 -22.67 -1.84 -3.11
N GLY A 265 -21.44 -2.15 -2.67
CA GLY A 265 -21.05 -2.13 -1.27
C GLY A 265 -21.36 -3.41 -0.48
N GLN A 266 -21.58 -4.54 -1.14
CA GLN A 266 -21.78 -5.81 -0.45
C GLN A 266 -20.46 -6.58 -0.29
N ARG A 267 -20.31 -7.31 0.82
CA ARG A 267 -19.21 -8.25 0.99
C ARG A 267 -19.33 -9.39 -0.02
N THR A 268 -18.24 -9.72 -0.66
CA THR A 268 -18.11 -10.90 -1.51
C THR A 268 -17.37 -12.03 -0.78
N LYS A 269 -17.21 -13.18 -1.43
CA LYS A 269 -16.35 -14.26 -0.90
C LYS A 269 -14.88 -13.84 -0.78
N THR A 270 -14.45 -12.90 -1.62
CA THR A 270 -13.07 -12.37 -1.58
C THR A 270 -12.80 -11.58 -0.31
N TYR A 271 -13.83 -10.96 0.31
CA TYR A 271 -13.67 -10.29 1.60
C TYR A 271 -13.18 -11.25 2.69
N ASP A 272 -13.82 -12.42 2.82
CA ASP A 272 -13.43 -13.41 3.84
C ASP A 272 -12.05 -14.01 3.53
N LEU A 273 -11.73 -14.16 2.25
CA LEU A 273 -10.43 -14.65 1.79
C LEU A 273 -9.31 -13.68 2.18
N VAL A 274 -9.48 -12.39 1.88
CA VAL A 274 -8.50 -11.34 2.21
C VAL A 274 -8.41 -11.16 3.73
N LYS A 275 -9.53 -11.17 4.44
CA LYS A 275 -9.56 -11.13 5.91
C LYS A 275 -8.72 -12.25 6.52
N ARG A 276 -8.89 -13.48 6.04
CA ARG A 276 -8.08 -14.64 6.46
C ARG A 276 -6.60 -14.42 6.19
N MET A 277 -6.24 -13.96 4.98
CA MET A 277 -4.84 -13.70 4.60
C MET A 277 -4.23 -12.62 5.51
N ASN A 278 -4.94 -11.53 5.76
CA ASN A 278 -4.46 -10.45 6.61
C ASN A 278 -4.30 -10.88 8.08
N GLN A 279 -5.16 -11.78 8.58
CA GLN A 279 -5.00 -12.38 9.92
C GLN A 279 -3.71 -13.21 10.00
N GLU A 280 -3.40 -14.00 8.99
CA GLU A 280 -2.13 -14.74 8.90
C GLU A 280 -0.94 -13.77 8.87
N LEU A 281 -1.04 -12.69 8.09
CA LEU A 281 -0.01 -11.67 7.97
C LEU A 281 0.28 -10.96 9.29
N HIS A 282 -0.74 -10.48 9.98
CA HIS A 282 -0.55 -9.78 11.28
C HIS A 282 0.23 -10.64 12.29
N GLY A 283 0.11 -11.98 12.22
CA GLY A 283 0.90 -12.90 13.05
C GLY A 283 2.36 -13.00 12.64
N LEU A 284 2.70 -12.72 11.38
CA LEU A 284 4.03 -12.91 10.81
C LEU A 284 4.81 -11.61 10.58
N LEU A 285 4.13 -10.50 10.32
CA LEU A 285 4.77 -9.22 9.99
C LEU A 285 5.84 -8.77 10.99
N PRO A 286 5.73 -9.02 12.32
CA PRO A 286 6.81 -8.66 13.25
C PRO A 286 8.16 -9.33 12.93
N LEU A 287 8.15 -10.46 12.21
CA LEU A 287 9.38 -11.16 11.79
C LEU A 287 10.07 -10.48 10.60
N PHE A 288 9.30 -9.73 9.80
CA PHE A 288 9.77 -9.06 8.58
C PHE A 288 10.01 -7.56 8.79
N ASP A 289 9.56 -6.98 9.90
CA ASP A 289 9.68 -5.55 10.17
C ASP A 289 11.17 -5.14 10.17
N LYS A 290 11.48 -4.16 9.29
CA LYS A 290 12.85 -3.67 9.04
C LYS A 290 13.87 -4.74 8.62
N ALA A 291 13.39 -5.91 8.17
CA ALA A 291 14.26 -6.94 7.64
C ALA A 291 14.86 -6.51 6.31
N GLU A 292 16.17 -6.64 6.18
CA GLU A 292 16.92 -6.37 4.94
C GLU A 292 17.32 -7.69 4.29
N VAL A 293 16.73 -8.00 3.14
CA VAL A 293 16.98 -9.23 2.39
C VAL A 293 18.18 -9.04 1.46
N GLN A 294 19.31 -9.65 1.80
CA GLN A 294 20.55 -9.53 1.03
C GLN A 294 20.54 -10.38 -0.23
N THR A 295 20.02 -11.59 -0.16
CA THR A 295 19.97 -12.54 -1.29
C THR A 295 18.71 -13.39 -1.25
N VAL A 296 18.19 -13.72 -2.43
CA VAL A 296 17.11 -14.70 -2.60
C VAL A 296 17.62 -15.80 -3.51
N ASN A 297 17.51 -17.05 -3.06
CA ASN A 297 17.95 -18.21 -3.83
C ASN A 297 16.72 -19.05 -4.22
N HIS A 298 16.56 -19.31 -5.52
CA HIS A 298 15.55 -20.23 -6.02
C HIS A 298 16.13 -21.64 -6.10
N MET A 299 15.51 -22.58 -5.37
CA MET A 299 15.81 -24.00 -5.55
C MET A 299 15.00 -24.55 -6.73
N ARG A 300 15.68 -25.30 -7.60
CA ARG A 300 15.06 -25.99 -8.74
C ARG A 300 14.57 -27.38 -8.31
#